data_123d5e4981c125effbc140ab37d4364c
#
_entry.id   123d5e4981c125effbc140ab37d4364c
#
_cell.length_a   1.000
_cell.length_b   1.000
_cell.length_c   1.000
_cell.angle_alpha   90.00
_cell.angle_beta   90.00
_cell.angle_gamma   90.00
#
_symmetry.space_group_name_H-M   'P 1'
#
loop_
_entity.id
_entity.type
_entity.pdbx_description
1 polymer ?
#
loop_
_entity_poly.entity_id
_entity_poly.type
_entity_poly.pdbx_seq_one_letter_code
_entity_poly.pdbx_strand_id
1 'polypeptide(L)'
;MSEKVVKLENNFNQVIERKIAVIFVTDVVGFSKLMEINEDETLKSFRACKDILDKLFAEHGGRIFNTAGDAVLAEFQSAVSAVVCANEYQKLLKERNNSVADDAKMNFRIGLNMGDVIVEGENLYGDGVNVASRLEALSQPNGVCLSKSIMDFVNKKTDLLFNDLGEQKVKNTIVHAFDLEKPDLERRSKIDENTTAAASAKINEGSVPPTIAVLPFVNLSTDEEQEFFADGITEDTISYFSKSKTFPIVSLNSVMKYKNSKE
;
A
#
# COMPACT_ATOMS: atom_id res chain seq x y z
N MET A 1 35.26 -25.78 41.76
CA MET A 1 34.03 -25.89 40.96
C MET A 1 33.47 -24.49 40.77
N SER A 2 33.67 -23.92 39.61
CA SER A 2 33.28 -22.54 39.31
C SER A 2 31.96 -22.58 38.53
N GLU A 3 30.90 -22.07 39.13
CA GLU A 3 29.60 -21.92 38.47
C GLU A 3 29.70 -20.88 37.35
N LYS A 4 29.50 -21.33 36.11
CA LYS A 4 29.28 -20.43 34.96
C LYS A 4 27.85 -19.90 35.05
N VAL A 5 27.72 -18.66 35.51
CA VAL A 5 26.49 -17.90 35.34
C VAL A 5 26.35 -17.55 33.84
N VAL A 6 25.42 -18.20 33.14
CA VAL A 6 25.02 -17.83 31.79
C VAL A 6 24.17 -16.56 31.93
N LYS A 7 24.74 -15.40 31.60
CA LYS A 7 23.96 -14.18 31.36
C LYS A 7 23.17 -14.34 30.09
N LEU A 8 21.88 -14.55 30.21
CA LEU A 8 20.92 -14.32 29.12
C LEU A 8 20.79 -12.81 28.95
N GLU A 9 21.50 -12.26 27.98
CA GLU A 9 21.28 -10.88 27.55
C GLU A 9 19.96 -10.87 26.77
N ASN A 10 18.93 -10.28 27.38
CA ASN A 10 17.67 -9.96 26.71
C ASN A 10 17.96 -8.83 25.71
N ASN A 11 18.04 -9.14 24.41
CA ASN A 11 18.12 -8.20 23.30
C ASN A 11 16.76 -7.50 23.07
N PHE A 12 16.21 -6.79 24.04
CA PHE A 12 14.96 -6.02 23.91
C PHE A 12 15.18 -4.51 23.97
N ASN A 13 16.32 -3.99 23.52
CA ASN A 13 16.56 -2.57 23.30
C ASN A 13 17.00 -2.31 21.86
N GLN A 14 16.21 -2.73 20.87
CA GLN A 14 16.34 -2.11 19.56
C GLN A 14 15.74 -0.71 19.67
N VAL A 15 16.60 0.29 19.58
CA VAL A 15 16.19 1.69 19.43
C VAL A 15 15.47 1.78 18.10
N ILE A 16 14.15 2.02 18.14
CA ILE A 16 13.34 2.22 16.95
C ILE A 16 13.80 3.54 16.31
N GLU A 17 14.47 3.46 15.19
CA GLU A 17 14.87 4.65 14.43
C GLU A 17 13.65 5.23 13.71
N ARG A 18 13.44 6.54 13.83
CA ARG A 18 12.35 7.28 13.18
C ARG A 18 12.89 8.48 12.44
N LYS A 19 12.24 8.81 11.34
CA LYS A 19 12.54 10.02 10.56
C LYS A 19 11.29 10.58 9.90
N ILE A 20 11.36 11.85 9.49
CA ILE A 20 10.39 12.42 8.56
C ILE A 20 10.85 12.06 7.14
N ALA A 21 9.93 11.51 6.34
CA ALA A 21 10.21 11.17 4.95
C ALA A 21 9.05 11.59 4.04
N VAL A 22 9.39 11.90 2.79
CA VAL A 22 8.42 12.06 1.71
C VAL A 22 8.24 10.70 1.07
N ILE A 23 7.03 10.17 1.13
CA ILE A 23 6.66 8.85 0.65
C ILE A 23 5.90 8.99 -0.67
N PHE A 24 6.35 8.26 -1.66
CA PHE A 24 5.74 8.10 -2.97
C PHE A 24 5.24 6.66 -3.09
N VAL A 25 3.96 6.49 -3.36
CA VAL A 25 3.34 5.19 -3.64
C VAL A 25 2.69 5.24 -5.01
N THR A 26 2.91 4.23 -5.83
CA THR A 26 2.22 4.09 -7.12
C THR A 26 1.79 2.65 -7.33
N ASP A 27 0.67 2.46 -8.02
CA ASP A 27 0.03 1.19 -8.30
C ASP A 27 -0.65 1.20 -9.67
N VAL A 28 -0.78 0.04 -10.32
CA VAL A 28 -1.44 -0.09 -11.63
C VAL A 28 -2.94 -0.25 -11.46
N VAL A 29 -3.71 0.52 -12.18
CA VAL A 29 -5.17 0.41 -12.18
C VAL A 29 -5.61 -0.90 -12.81
N GLY A 30 -6.21 -1.78 -11.99
CA GLY A 30 -6.79 -3.04 -12.48
C GLY A 30 -5.76 -4.09 -12.90
N PHE A 31 -4.56 -4.09 -12.34
CA PHE A 31 -3.46 -5.01 -12.68
C PHE A 31 -3.88 -6.48 -12.70
N SER A 32 -4.58 -6.97 -11.67
CA SER A 32 -5.04 -8.36 -11.60
C SER A 32 -5.92 -8.73 -12.80
N LYS A 33 -6.80 -7.82 -13.23
CA LYS A 33 -7.66 -8.04 -14.41
C LYS A 33 -6.86 -8.06 -15.71
N LEU A 34 -5.85 -7.22 -15.84
CA LEU A 34 -4.94 -7.25 -17.00
C LEU A 34 -4.17 -8.57 -17.07
N MET A 35 -3.67 -9.04 -15.92
CA MET A 35 -3.00 -10.34 -15.79
C MET A 35 -3.90 -11.51 -16.18
N GLU A 36 -5.17 -11.49 -15.81
CA GLU A 36 -6.15 -12.51 -16.22
C GLU A 36 -6.41 -12.53 -17.74
N ILE A 37 -6.34 -11.36 -18.39
CA ILE A 37 -6.58 -11.25 -19.83
C ILE A 37 -5.36 -11.69 -20.64
N ASN A 38 -4.15 -11.20 -20.30
CA ASN A 38 -2.90 -11.51 -20.99
C ASN A 38 -1.70 -11.25 -20.07
N GLU A 39 -1.23 -12.30 -19.41
CA GLU A 39 -0.14 -12.22 -18.43
C GLU A 39 1.17 -11.72 -19.05
N ASP A 40 1.57 -12.28 -20.19
CA ASP A 40 2.87 -11.96 -20.83
C ASP A 40 2.93 -10.50 -21.27
N GLU A 41 1.91 -10.00 -21.96
CA GLU A 41 1.87 -8.61 -22.40
C GLU A 41 1.73 -7.63 -21.24
N THR A 42 0.97 -8.01 -20.20
CA THR A 42 0.84 -7.22 -18.96
C THR A 42 2.18 -7.07 -18.26
N LEU A 43 2.92 -8.16 -18.06
CA LEU A 43 4.26 -8.13 -17.45
C LEU A 43 5.26 -7.35 -18.28
N LYS A 44 5.23 -7.50 -19.62
CA LYS A 44 6.10 -6.74 -20.53
C LYS A 44 5.80 -5.24 -20.46
N SER A 45 4.53 -4.86 -20.48
CA SER A 45 4.09 -3.47 -20.35
C SER A 45 4.42 -2.88 -18.99
N PHE A 46 4.23 -3.65 -17.91
CA PHE A 46 4.60 -3.23 -16.56
C PHE A 46 6.09 -2.96 -16.43
N ARG A 47 6.95 -3.87 -16.95
CA ARG A 47 8.41 -3.67 -16.95
C ARG A 47 8.81 -2.39 -17.68
N ALA A 48 8.22 -2.13 -18.86
CA ALA A 48 8.49 -0.91 -19.61
C ALA A 48 8.07 0.36 -18.86
N CYS A 49 6.92 0.34 -18.15
CA CYS A 49 6.51 1.44 -17.30
C CYS A 49 7.43 1.61 -16.08
N LYS A 50 7.87 0.49 -15.49
CA LYS A 50 8.82 0.50 -14.36
C LYS A 50 10.18 1.06 -14.76
N ASP A 51 10.68 0.75 -15.94
CA ASP A 51 11.94 1.29 -16.46
C ASP A 51 11.91 2.83 -16.59
N ILE A 52 10.75 3.40 -16.95
CA ILE A 52 10.53 4.86 -16.95
C ILE A 52 10.59 5.38 -15.52
N LEU A 53 9.91 4.73 -14.59
CA LEU A 53 9.87 5.14 -13.17
C LEU A 53 11.26 5.10 -12.54
N ASP A 54 12.02 4.02 -12.76
CA ASP A 54 13.37 3.85 -12.19
C ASP A 54 14.34 4.94 -12.68
N LYS A 55 14.25 5.35 -13.94
CA LYS A 55 15.03 6.48 -14.49
C LYS A 55 14.66 7.79 -13.82
N LEU A 56 13.37 8.08 -13.69
CA LEU A 56 12.90 9.30 -13.02
C LEU A 56 13.29 9.32 -11.53
N PHE A 57 13.24 8.17 -10.86
CA PHE A 57 13.70 8.10 -9.46
C PHE A 57 15.20 8.41 -9.35
N ALA A 58 16.02 7.89 -10.27
CA ALA A 58 17.44 8.22 -10.31
C ALA A 58 17.70 9.71 -10.56
N GLU A 59 16.91 10.35 -11.43
CA GLU A 59 17.03 11.77 -11.78
C GLU A 59 16.55 12.69 -10.66
N HIS A 60 15.47 12.32 -9.96
CA HIS A 60 14.83 13.15 -8.92
C HIS A 60 15.23 12.77 -7.48
N GLY A 61 16.11 11.78 -7.31
CA GLY A 61 16.58 11.34 -5.99
C GLY A 61 15.57 10.50 -5.21
N GLY A 62 14.74 9.72 -5.91
CA GLY A 62 13.86 8.74 -5.32
C GLY A 62 14.60 7.43 -4.98
N ARG A 63 14.36 6.86 -3.81
CA ARG A 63 14.86 5.55 -3.40
C ARG A 63 13.69 4.59 -3.19
N ILE A 64 13.60 3.53 -3.98
CA ILE A 64 12.64 2.46 -3.74
C ILE A 64 13.03 1.74 -2.45
N PHE A 65 12.10 1.63 -1.51
CA PHE A 65 12.32 0.89 -0.27
C PHE A 65 11.46 -0.37 -0.16
N ASN A 66 10.40 -0.47 -0.98
CA ASN A 66 9.56 -1.67 -1.02
C ASN A 66 8.81 -1.79 -2.35
N THR A 67 8.45 -3.02 -2.71
CA THR A 67 7.53 -3.35 -3.81
C THR A 67 6.55 -4.43 -3.35
N ALA A 68 5.28 -4.31 -3.72
CA ALA A 68 4.23 -5.25 -3.35
C ALA A 68 3.34 -5.52 -4.58
N GLY A 69 3.63 -6.61 -5.30
CA GLY A 69 3.01 -6.86 -6.60
C GLY A 69 3.38 -5.80 -7.62
N ASP A 70 2.40 -5.08 -8.12
CA ASP A 70 2.55 -3.94 -9.04
C ASP A 70 2.75 -2.59 -8.32
N ALA A 71 2.59 -2.56 -7.00
CA ALA A 71 2.83 -1.36 -6.21
C ALA A 71 4.33 -1.11 -6.00
N VAL A 72 4.76 0.14 -6.18
CA VAL A 72 6.12 0.60 -5.88
C VAL A 72 6.06 1.68 -4.81
N LEU A 73 6.86 1.50 -3.75
CA LEU A 73 6.97 2.43 -2.63
C LEU A 73 8.38 3.01 -2.60
N ALA A 74 8.47 4.33 -2.67
CA ALA A 74 9.74 5.03 -2.64
C ALA A 74 9.73 6.20 -1.65
N GLU A 75 10.92 6.58 -1.21
CA GLU A 75 11.13 7.79 -0.43
C GLU A 75 11.90 8.85 -1.24
N PHE A 76 11.62 10.10 -0.92
CA PHE A 76 12.33 11.26 -1.44
C PHE A 76 12.78 12.15 -0.28
N GLN A 77 13.87 12.85 -0.47
CA GLN A 77 14.33 13.88 0.49
C GLN A 77 13.64 15.23 0.28
N SER A 78 13.02 15.43 -0.88
CA SER A 78 12.35 16.68 -1.26
C SER A 78 10.92 16.44 -1.73
N ALA A 79 9.95 17.12 -1.10
CA ALA A 79 8.56 17.11 -1.54
C ALA A 79 8.38 17.68 -2.95
N VAL A 80 9.18 18.70 -3.31
CA VAL A 80 9.15 19.28 -4.66
C VAL A 80 9.62 18.27 -5.68
N SER A 81 10.76 17.59 -5.43
CA SER A 81 11.28 16.56 -6.33
C SER A 81 10.30 15.40 -6.50
N ALA A 82 9.64 14.95 -5.43
CA ALA A 82 8.64 13.89 -5.49
C ALA A 82 7.42 14.26 -6.36
N VAL A 83 6.90 15.50 -6.21
CA VAL A 83 5.74 15.97 -6.98
C VAL A 83 6.11 16.17 -8.45
N VAL A 84 7.27 16.74 -8.76
CA VAL A 84 7.77 16.90 -10.13
C VAL A 84 7.95 15.53 -10.79
N CYS A 85 8.61 14.60 -10.10
CA CYS A 85 8.77 13.22 -10.55
C CYS A 85 7.42 12.54 -10.86
N ALA A 86 6.44 12.68 -9.96
CA ALA A 86 5.11 12.12 -10.16
C ALA A 86 4.40 12.70 -11.39
N ASN A 87 4.52 14.02 -11.60
CA ASN A 87 3.95 14.68 -12.76
C ASN A 87 4.60 14.23 -14.07
N GLU A 88 5.91 14.15 -14.11
CA GLU A 88 6.68 13.70 -15.28
C GLU A 88 6.40 12.22 -15.58
N TYR A 89 6.34 11.37 -14.57
CA TYR A 89 5.99 9.96 -14.76
C TYR A 89 4.63 9.81 -15.43
N GLN A 90 3.61 10.48 -14.92
CA GLN A 90 2.28 10.43 -15.53
C GLN A 90 2.24 11.00 -16.97
N LYS A 91 3.08 12.01 -17.27
CA LYS A 91 3.22 12.54 -18.62
C LYS A 91 3.84 11.51 -19.59
N LEU A 92 4.95 10.90 -19.18
CA LEU A 92 5.64 9.88 -19.99
C LEU A 92 4.80 8.63 -20.17
N LEU A 93 4.03 8.22 -19.15
CA LEU A 93 3.07 7.11 -19.28
C LEU A 93 1.98 7.43 -20.32
N LYS A 94 1.46 8.65 -20.32
CA LYS A 94 0.49 9.08 -21.33
C LYS A 94 1.08 9.04 -22.74
N GLU A 95 2.30 9.54 -22.92
CA GLU A 95 3.02 9.49 -24.20
C GLU A 95 3.23 8.04 -24.66
N ARG A 96 3.68 7.16 -23.74
CA ARG A 96 3.79 5.72 -24.02
C ARG A 96 2.45 5.11 -24.40
N ASN A 97 1.40 5.35 -23.65
CA ASN A 97 0.07 4.80 -23.90
C ASN A 97 -0.52 5.24 -25.25
N ASN A 98 -0.12 6.41 -25.77
CA ASN A 98 -0.50 6.86 -27.11
C ASN A 98 0.26 6.13 -28.22
N SER A 99 1.37 5.46 -27.91
CA SER A 99 2.24 4.77 -28.87
C SER A 99 2.10 3.24 -28.86
N VAL A 100 1.28 2.68 -27.98
CA VAL A 100 1.07 1.23 -27.84
C VAL A 100 -0.39 0.85 -28.13
N ALA A 101 -0.63 -0.44 -28.39
CA ALA A 101 -1.98 -0.99 -28.56
C ALA A 101 -2.79 -0.89 -27.25
N ASP A 102 -4.12 -0.94 -27.35
CA ASP A 102 -5.01 -0.71 -26.22
C ASP A 102 -4.83 -1.74 -25.08
N ASP A 103 -4.52 -2.97 -25.41
CA ASP A 103 -4.24 -4.07 -24.47
C ASP A 103 -2.89 -3.94 -23.76
N ALA A 104 -1.97 -3.13 -24.30
CA ALA A 104 -0.67 -2.83 -23.72
C ALA A 104 -0.66 -1.51 -22.91
N LYS A 105 -1.76 -0.78 -22.86
CA LYS A 105 -1.88 0.46 -22.08
C LYS A 105 -1.94 0.17 -20.61
N MET A 106 -1.23 0.97 -19.81
CA MET A 106 -1.25 0.92 -18.36
C MET A 106 -1.52 2.28 -17.75
N ASN A 107 -2.46 2.32 -16.84
CA ASN A 107 -2.80 3.51 -16.08
C ASN A 107 -2.32 3.32 -14.64
N PHE A 108 -1.69 4.35 -14.09
CA PHE A 108 -1.18 4.33 -12.73
C PHE A 108 -1.88 5.36 -11.87
N ARG A 109 -1.99 5.07 -10.58
CA ARG A 109 -2.33 6.03 -9.54
C ARG A 109 -1.09 6.35 -8.73
N ILE A 110 -1.01 7.58 -8.24
CA ILE A 110 0.11 8.00 -7.39
C ILE A 110 -0.43 8.69 -6.15
N GLY A 111 0.10 8.31 -4.99
CA GLY A 111 -0.14 8.93 -3.70
C GLY A 111 1.15 9.47 -3.09
N LEU A 112 1.13 10.72 -2.64
CA LEU A 112 2.27 11.39 -2.02
C LEU A 112 1.92 11.88 -0.61
N ASN A 113 2.76 11.52 0.36
CA ASN A 113 2.63 12.01 1.73
C ASN A 113 4.00 12.34 2.33
N MET A 114 4.02 13.30 3.24
CA MET A 114 5.19 13.55 4.08
C MET A 114 4.78 13.36 5.55
N GLY A 115 5.49 12.49 6.24
CA GLY A 115 5.17 12.16 7.62
C GLY A 115 6.27 11.36 8.31
N ASP A 116 6.01 11.05 9.58
CA ASP A 116 6.90 10.25 10.41
C ASP A 116 6.85 8.77 10.00
N VAL A 117 8.02 8.16 9.90
CA VAL A 117 8.19 6.76 9.54
C VAL A 117 9.19 6.07 10.46
N ILE A 118 9.04 4.77 10.61
CA ILE A 118 9.97 3.87 11.29
C ILE A 118 10.91 3.30 10.23
N VAL A 119 12.21 3.31 10.51
CA VAL A 119 13.24 2.72 9.67
C VAL A 119 13.58 1.33 10.19
N GLU A 120 13.47 0.32 9.35
CA GLU A 120 13.88 -1.05 9.66
C GLU A 120 14.68 -1.62 8.48
N GLY A 121 16.00 -1.62 8.64
CA GLY A 121 16.91 -1.93 7.53
C GLY A 121 16.75 -0.93 6.38
N GLU A 122 16.43 -1.41 5.20
CA GLU A 122 16.17 -0.55 4.03
C GLU A 122 14.68 -0.17 3.88
N ASN A 123 13.79 -0.76 4.66
CA ASN A 123 12.35 -0.55 4.60
C ASN A 123 11.90 0.61 5.51
N LEU A 124 10.76 1.18 5.13
CA LEU A 124 10.05 2.20 5.90
C LEU A 124 8.64 1.72 6.25
N TYR A 125 8.23 1.97 7.48
CA TYR A 125 6.92 1.59 8.01
C TYR A 125 6.25 2.75 8.74
N GLY A 126 4.98 2.61 9.06
CA GLY A 126 4.26 3.53 9.92
C GLY A 126 3.16 4.31 9.22
N ASP A 127 2.60 5.28 9.95
CA ASP A 127 1.43 6.02 9.49
C ASP A 127 1.72 6.86 8.25
N GLY A 128 2.94 7.41 8.13
CA GLY A 128 3.36 8.16 6.94
C GLY A 128 3.25 7.36 5.65
N VAL A 129 3.64 6.07 5.66
CA VAL A 129 3.51 5.14 4.52
C VAL A 129 2.05 4.78 4.27
N ASN A 130 1.30 4.50 5.34
CA ASN A 130 -0.11 4.14 5.24
C ASN A 130 -0.95 5.27 4.62
N VAL A 131 -0.68 6.52 5.00
CA VAL A 131 -1.37 7.70 4.43
C VAL A 131 -1.05 7.83 2.94
N ALA A 132 0.22 7.67 2.52
CA ALA A 132 0.59 7.71 1.11
C ALA A 132 -0.15 6.64 0.27
N SER A 133 -0.24 5.40 0.78
CA SER A 133 -0.99 4.32 0.11
C SER A 133 -2.50 4.61 0.03
N ARG A 134 -3.07 5.28 1.03
CA ARG A 134 -4.48 5.70 1.01
C ARG A 134 -4.73 6.82 0.01
N LEU A 135 -3.79 7.75 -0.14
CA LEU A 135 -3.85 8.81 -1.15
C LEU A 135 -3.70 8.25 -2.56
N GLU A 136 -2.85 7.22 -2.75
CA GLU A 136 -2.76 6.47 -4.00
C GLU A 136 -4.14 5.89 -4.36
N ALA A 137 -4.76 5.15 -3.44
CA ALA A 137 -6.08 4.56 -3.65
C ALA A 137 -7.19 5.61 -3.89
N LEU A 138 -7.07 6.82 -3.33
CA LEU A 138 -7.97 7.95 -3.56
C LEU A 138 -7.73 8.61 -4.92
N SER A 139 -6.53 8.50 -5.49
CA SER A 139 -6.15 9.13 -6.75
C SER A 139 -7.00 8.62 -7.91
N GLN A 140 -7.31 9.50 -8.86
CA GLN A 140 -7.90 9.08 -10.13
C GLN A 140 -6.90 8.26 -10.95
N PRO A 141 -7.35 7.35 -11.85
CA PRO A 141 -6.47 6.76 -12.85
C PRO A 141 -5.68 7.85 -13.59
N ASN A 142 -4.37 7.67 -13.72
CA ASN A 142 -3.42 8.66 -14.27
C ASN A 142 -3.29 9.95 -13.46
N GLY A 143 -3.82 9.96 -12.25
CA GLY A 143 -3.76 11.09 -11.33
C GLY A 143 -2.60 11.02 -10.33
N VAL A 144 -2.46 12.10 -9.58
CA VAL A 144 -1.56 12.22 -8.43
C VAL A 144 -2.35 12.87 -7.31
N CYS A 145 -2.49 12.17 -6.20
CA CYS A 145 -3.13 12.69 -4.99
C CYS A 145 -2.09 12.90 -3.89
N LEU A 146 -2.13 14.04 -3.22
CA LEU A 146 -1.13 14.42 -2.24
C LEU A 146 -1.76 14.96 -0.94
N SER A 147 -1.05 14.78 0.16
CA SER A 147 -1.45 15.29 1.46
C SER A 147 -1.21 16.80 1.59
N LYS A 148 -1.90 17.41 2.56
CA LYS A 148 -1.66 18.80 2.93
C LYS A 148 -0.20 19.05 3.33
N SER A 149 0.45 18.09 4.00
CA SER A 149 1.86 18.21 4.38
C SER A 149 2.78 18.35 3.16
N ILE A 150 2.50 17.68 2.04
CA ILE A 150 3.20 17.89 0.77
C ILE A 150 2.84 19.26 0.19
N MET A 151 1.53 19.57 0.13
CA MET A 151 1.03 20.81 -0.46
C MET A 151 1.67 22.07 0.17
N ASP A 152 1.82 22.10 1.49
CA ASP A 152 2.42 23.23 2.21
C ASP A 152 3.89 23.49 1.79
N PHE A 153 4.60 22.47 1.30
CA PHE A 153 5.99 22.60 0.81
C PHE A 153 6.09 22.96 -0.67
N VAL A 154 5.11 22.58 -1.51
CA VAL A 154 5.21 22.70 -2.97
C VAL A 154 4.47 23.90 -3.54
N ASN A 155 3.44 24.40 -2.88
CA ASN A 155 2.49 25.41 -3.36
C ASN A 155 3.12 26.71 -3.91
N LYS A 156 4.31 27.09 -3.48
CA LYS A 156 5.01 28.32 -3.96
C LYS A 156 6.33 28.04 -4.65
N LYS A 157 6.60 26.77 -4.93
CA LYS A 157 7.90 26.33 -5.45
C LYS A 157 7.78 25.63 -6.82
N THR A 158 6.56 25.46 -7.30
CA THR A 158 6.26 24.88 -8.62
C THR A 158 5.15 25.68 -9.29
N ASP A 159 5.12 25.66 -10.62
CA ASP A 159 4.02 26.23 -11.43
C ASP A 159 2.85 25.24 -11.60
N LEU A 160 2.88 24.13 -10.86
CA LEU A 160 1.84 23.11 -10.90
C LEU A 160 0.58 23.60 -10.18
N LEU A 161 -0.57 23.26 -10.74
CA LEU A 161 -1.88 23.59 -10.18
C LEU A 161 -2.43 22.42 -9.38
N PHE A 162 -3.12 22.75 -8.30
CA PHE A 162 -3.67 21.76 -7.39
C PHE A 162 -5.13 22.02 -7.11
N ASN A 163 -5.92 20.97 -7.06
CA ASN A 163 -7.33 20.99 -6.68
C ASN A 163 -7.49 20.51 -5.25
N ASP A 164 -8.03 21.34 -4.39
CA ASP A 164 -8.31 21.03 -2.98
C ASP A 164 -9.54 20.13 -2.86
N LEU A 165 -9.36 18.92 -2.39
CA LEU A 165 -10.42 17.94 -2.15
C LEU A 165 -11.03 18.05 -0.73
N GLY A 166 -10.43 18.88 0.14
CA GLY A 166 -10.82 18.98 1.54
C GLY A 166 -10.40 17.75 2.37
N GLU A 167 -11.05 17.58 3.51
CA GLU A 167 -10.83 16.44 4.39
C GLU A 167 -11.47 15.19 3.79
N GLN A 168 -10.65 14.15 3.62
CA GLN A 168 -11.06 12.86 3.08
C GLN A 168 -10.94 11.79 4.17
N LYS A 169 -12.05 11.10 4.43
CA LYS A 169 -12.06 9.94 5.34
C LYS A 169 -11.59 8.71 4.58
N VAL A 170 -10.34 8.30 4.82
CA VAL A 170 -9.76 7.12 4.19
C VAL A 170 -9.53 6.03 5.24
N LYS A 171 -10.39 5.01 5.25
CA LYS A 171 -10.47 4.00 6.31
C LYS A 171 -10.69 4.67 7.68
N ASN A 172 -9.73 4.54 8.59
CA ASN A 172 -9.82 5.06 9.98
C ASN A 172 -9.03 6.37 10.19
N THR A 173 -8.65 7.06 9.12
CA THR A 173 -7.84 8.29 9.17
C THR A 173 -8.51 9.38 8.35
N ILE A 174 -8.51 10.60 8.85
CA ILE A 174 -8.91 11.80 8.09
C ILE A 174 -7.63 12.42 7.54
N VAL A 175 -7.60 12.67 6.23
CA VAL A 175 -6.48 13.29 5.53
C VAL A 175 -7.00 14.43 4.68
N HIS A 176 -6.45 15.63 4.82
CA HIS A 176 -6.70 16.70 3.88
C HIS A 176 -5.90 16.45 2.61
N ALA A 177 -6.61 16.21 1.51
CA ALA A 177 -6.07 15.75 0.24
C ALA A 177 -6.17 16.80 -0.87
N PHE A 178 -5.26 16.72 -1.82
CA PHE A 178 -5.22 17.55 -3.02
C PHE A 178 -4.95 16.67 -4.24
N ASP A 179 -5.59 16.97 -5.37
CA ASP A 179 -5.20 16.42 -6.66
C ASP A 179 -4.23 17.36 -7.37
N LEU A 180 -3.23 16.82 -8.03
CA LEU A 180 -2.48 17.54 -9.05
C LEU A 180 -3.38 17.74 -10.27
N GLU A 181 -3.68 18.99 -10.64
CA GLU A 181 -4.52 19.29 -11.80
C GLU A 181 -3.82 18.89 -13.10
N LYS A 182 -4.57 18.21 -13.96
CA LYS A 182 -4.14 17.79 -15.30
C LYS A 182 -5.24 18.09 -16.30
N PRO A 183 -4.89 18.55 -17.53
CA PRO A 183 -5.88 18.94 -18.53
C PRO A 183 -6.80 17.82 -18.98
N ASP A 184 -6.38 16.58 -18.82
CA ASP A 184 -7.08 15.36 -19.24
C ASP A 184 -7.82 14.64 -18.10
N LEU A 185 -7.77 15.17 -16.89
CA LEU A 185 -8.52 14.64 -15.75
C LEU A 185 -9.64 15.60 -15.35
N GLU A 186 -10.76 15.03 -14.97
CA GLU A 186 -11.85 15.82 -14.41
C GLU A 186 -11.46 16.45 -13.07
N ARG A 187 -11.73 17.75 -12.94
CA ARG A 187 -11.58 18.43 -11.67
C ARG A 187 -12.66 17.96 -10.72
N ARG A 188 -12.26 17.25 -9.68
CA ARG A 188 -13.18 16.79 -8.64
C ARG A 188 -13.62 17.96 -7.77
N SER A 189 -14.93 18.02 -7.46
CA SER A 189 -15.43 18.94 -6.41
C SER A 189 -15.00 18.43 -5.03
N LYS A 190 -14.95 19.32 -4.04
CA LYS A 190 -14.84 18.89 -2.63
C LYS A 190 -15.95 17.87 -2.38
N ILE A 191 -15.57 16.69 -1.96
CA ILE A 191 -16.55 15.64 -1.69
C ILE A 191 -17.18 15.96 -0.35
N ASP A 192 -18.43 16.47 -0.37
CA ASP A 192 -19.22 16.59 0.84
C ASP A 192 -19.38 15.22 1.49
N GLU A 193 -19.32 15.15 2.82
CA GLU A 193 -19.34 13.90 3.62
C GLU A 193 -20.49 12.94 3.26
N ASN A 194 -21.55 13.43 2.60
CA ASN A 194 -22.68 12.64 2.13
C ASN A 194 -22.43 11.87 0.83
N THR A 195 -21.35 12.15 0.07
CA THR A 195 -21.09 11.51 -1.23
C THR A 195 -20.15 10.29 -1.07
N THR A 196 -19.41 10.20 0.04
CA THR A 196 -18.57 9.03 0.33
C THR A 196 -19.37 7.75 0.56
N ALA A 197 -20.60 7.85 1.05
CA ALA A 197 -21.52 6.72 1.16
C ALA A 197 -22.02 6.22 -0.21
N ALA A 198 -22.20 7.12 -1.20
CA ALA A 198 -22.70 6.77 -2.52
C ALA A 198 -21.60 6.32 -3.50
N ALA A 199 -20.37 6.82 -3.35
CA ALA A 199 -19.21 6.34 -4.14
C ALA A 199 -18.71 4.98 -3.65
N SER A 200 -18.80 4.72 -2.32
CA SER A 200 -18.57 3.40 -1.74
C SER A 200 -19.65 2.39 -2.11
N ALA A 201 -20.87 2.84 -2.44
CA ALA A 201 -21.98 1.99 -2.85
C ALA A 201 -21.94 1.56 -4.33
N LYS A 202 -21.06 2.15 -5.16
CA LYS A 202 -20.85 1.74 -6.57
C LYS A 202 -19.60 0.88 -6.79
N ILE A 203 -18.83 0.59 -5.73
CA ILE A 203 -17.83 -0.47 -5.76
C ILE A 203 -18.56 -1.77 -5.41
N ASN A 204 -19.07 -2.42 -6.45
CA ASN A 204 -19.51 -3.81 -6.50
C ASN A 204 -20.17 -4.37 -5.21
N GLU A 205 -21.48 -4.45 -5.21
CA GLU A 205 -22.16 -5.58 -4.60
C GLU A 205 -21.58 -6.86 -5.25
N GLY A 206 -20.49 -7.40 -4.70
CA GLY A 206 -19.95 -8.65 -5.23
C GLY A 206 -18.60 -9.13 -4.73
N SER A 207 -17.83 -8.36 -3.97
CA SER A 207 -16.67 -8.94 -3.31
C SER A 207 -16.49 -8.39 -1.90
N VAL A 208 -17.14 -9.04 -0.95
CA VAL A 208 -16.63 -9.08 0.43
C VAL A 208 -15.18 -9.57 0.29
N PRO A 209 -14.16 -8.83 0.80
CA PRO A 209 -12.80 -9.33 0.75
C PRO A 209 -12.80 -10.76 1.29
N PRO A 210 -12.12 -11.71 0.63
CA PRO A 210 -12.15 -13.10 1.04
C PRO A 210 -11.73 -13.18 2.51
N THR A 211 -12.62 -13.70 3.34
CA THR A 211 -12.35 -13.93 4.75
C THR A 211 -11.54 -15.21 4.86
N ILE A 212 -10.36 -15.14 5.47
CA ILE A 212 -9.52 -16.31 5.67
C ILE A 212 -9.94 -16.99 6.99
N ALA A 213 -10.21 -18.28 6.92
CA ALA A 213 -10.36 -19.15 8.08
C ALA A 213 -9.14 -20.09 8.15
N VAL A 214 -8.38 -20.02 9.23
CA VAL A 214 -7.35 -21.01 9.53
C VAL A 214 -8.03 -22.13 10.29
N LEU A 215 -8.20 -23.30 9.64
CA LEU A 215 -8.79 -24.47 10.31
C LEU A 215 -7.83 -24.98 11.39
N PRO A 216 -8.37 -25.55 12.49
CA PRO A 216 -7.53 -26.10 13.54
C PRO A 216 -6.60 -27.19 13.02
N PHE A 217 -5.32 -27.12 13.39
CA PHE A 217 -4.39 -28.19 13.13
C PHE A 217 -4.79 -29.42 13.93
N VAL A 218 -4.65 -30.58 13.32
CA VAL A 218 -5.03 -31.87 13.94
C VAL A 218 -3.75 -32.62 14.28
N ASN A 219 -3.67 -33.12 15.51
CA ASN A 219 -2.61 -34.02 15.89
C ASN A 219 -2.82 -35.39 15.21
N LEU A 220 -1.91 -35.75 14.32
CA LEU A 220 -1.91 -37.04 13.61
C LEU A 220 -1.08 -38.12 14.35
N SER A 221 -0.45 -37.76 15.46
CA SER A 221 0.32 -38.71 16.28
C SER A 221 -0.59 -39.38 17.33
N THR A 222 -0.11 -40.47 17.91
CA THR A 222 -0.78 -41.15 19.03
C THR A 222 -0.47 -40.55 20.39
N ASP A 223 0.30 -39.46 20.42
CA ASP A 223 0.73 -38.79 21.64
C ASP A 223 -0.26 -37.64 21.97
N GLU A 224 -1.02 -37.81 23.02
CA GLU A 224 -2.02 -36.83 23.47
C GLU A 224 -1.39 -35.49 23.91
N GLU A 225 -0.13 -35.49 24.35
CA GLU A 225 0.54 -34.24 24.73
C GLU A 225 0.79 -33.30 23.53
N GLN A 226 0.78 -33.82 22.31
CA GLN A 226 0.92 -33.01 21.09
C GLN A 226 -0.38 -32.30 20.67
N GLU A 227 -1.49 -32.57 21.33
CA GLU A 227 -2.74 -31.85 21.08
C GLU A 227 -2.63 -30.35 21.44
N PHE A 228 -1.96 -30.05 22.56
CA PHE A 228 -1.68 -28.67 22.95
C PHE A 228 -0.79 -27.93 21.96
N PHE A 229 0.13 -28.65 21.34
CA PHE A 229 1.00 -28.08 20.31
C PHE A 229 0.22 -27.72 19.04
N ALA A 230 -0.69 -28.58 18.60
CA ALA A 230 -1.57 -28.32 17.45
C ALA A 230 -2.49 -27.11 17.69
N ASP A 231 -3.03 -26.98 18.89
CA ASP A 231 -3.84 -25.83 19.30
C ASP A 231 -3.03 -24.53 19.34
N GLY A 232 -1.83 -24.59 19.90
CA GLY A 232 -0.92 -23.44 19.96
C GLY A 232 -0.51 -22.95 18.57
N ILE A 233 -0.17 -23.83 17.64
CA ILE A 233 0.12 -23.47 16.24
C ILE A 233 -1.08 -22.81 15.58
N THR A 234 -2.29 -23.32 15.84
CA THR A 234 -3.53 -22.73 15.31
C THR A 234 -3.70 -21.29 15.80
N GLU A 235 -3.55 -21.07 17.10
CA GLU A 235 -3.67 -19.75 17.72
C GLU A 235 -2.61 -18.78 17.23
N ASP A 236 -1.35 -19.20 17.19
CA ASP A 236 -0.22 -18.37 16.71
C ASP A 236 -0.40 -17.99 15.24
N THR A 237 -0.85 -18.92 14.39
CA THR A 237 -1.11 -18.68 12.99
C THR A 237 -2.21 -17.65 12.79
N ILE A 238 -3.35 -17.79 13.50
CA ILE A 238 -4.45 -16.82 13.47
C ILE A 238 -3.98 -15.45 13.97
N SER A 239 -3.22 -15.43 15.06
CA SER A 239 -2.66 -14.20 15.64
C SER A 239 -1.72 -13.49 14.66
N TYR A 240 -0.86 -14.23 13.98
CA TYR A 240 0.06 -13.71 12.97
C TYR A 240 -0.70 -13.05 11.81
N PHE A 241 -1.66 -13.77 11.20
CA PHE A 241 -2.46 -13.22 10.12
C PHE A 241 -3.36 -12.05 10.56
N SER A 242 -3.86 -12.07 11.79
CA SER A 242 -4.67 -10.96 12.33
C SER A 242 -3.89 -9.65 12.45
N LYS A 243 -2.57 -9.72 12.68
CA LYS A 243 -1.68 -8.55 12.71
C LYS A 243 -1.50 -7.91 11.33
N SER A 244 -1.59 -8.71 10.28
CA SER A 244 -1.39 -8.26 8.88
C SER A 244 -2.48 -7.30 8.39
N LYS A 245 -3.70 -7.32 8.97
CA LYS A 245 -4.86 -6.49 8.59
C LYS A 245 -5.23 -6.51 7.09
N THR A 246 -4.59 -7.36 6.30
CA THR A 246 -4.78 -7.45 4.85
C THR A 246 -6.10 -8.13 4.51
N PHE A 247 -6.46 -9.16 5.29
CA PHE A 247 -7.70 -9.92 5.11
C PHE A 247 -8.45 -10.03 6.44
N PRO A 248 -9.79 -10.03 6.44
CA PRO A 248 -10.57 -10.41 7.60
C PRO A 248 -10.23 -11.86 7.98
N ILE A 249 -9.92 -12.11 9.23
CA ILE A 249 -9.61 -13.45 9.76
C ILE A 249 -10.75 -13.91 10.66
N VAL A 250 -11.20 -15.14 10.47
CA VAL A 250 -12.19 -15.77 11.36
C VAL A 250 -11.55 -15.98 12.73
N SER A 251 -12.27 -15.61 13.81
CA SER A 251 -11.74 -15.70 15.17
C SER A 251 -11.45 -17.15 15.58
N LEU A 252 -10.45 -17.36 16.46
CA LEU A 252 -10.09 -18.67 17.02
C LEU A 252 -11.30 -19.41 17.56
N ASN A 253 -12.15 -18.75 18.34
CA ASN A 253 -13.35 -19.36 18.90
C ASN A 253 -14.35 -19.86 17.86
N SER A 254 -14.38 -19.23 16.68
CA SER A 254 -15.25 -19.65 15.59
C SER A 254 -14.71 -20.87 14.86
N VAL A 255 -13.39 -20.94 14.63
CA VAL A 255 -12.76 -22.05 13.90
C VAL A 255 -12.59 -23.29 14.78
N MET A 256 -12.41 -23.14 16.10
CA MET A 256 -12.29 -24.28 17.02
C MET A 256 -13.56 -25.13 17.09
N LYS A 257 -14.71 -24.61 16.67
CA LYS A 257 -15.94 -25.40 16.52
C LYS A 257 -15.84 -26.50 15.45
N TYR A 258 -14.91 -26.34 14.52
CA TYR A 258 -14.64 -27.30 13.44
C TYR A 258 -13.53 -28.30 13.80
N LYS A 259 -12.93 -28.18 14.99
CA LYS A 259 -11.97 -29.16 15.50
C LYS A 259 -12.71 -30.51 15.66
N ASN A 260 -12.23 -31.54 14.99
CA ASN A 260 -12.84 -32.88 14.94
C ASN A 260 -14.15 -32.98 14.14
N SER A 261 -14.52 -31.99 13.36
CA SER A 261 -15.65 -32.12 12.43
C SER A 261 -15.28 -33.09 11.30
N LYS A 262 -16.09 -34.09 11.07
CA LYS A 262 -15.93 -35.11 10.01
C LYS A 262 -16.78 -34.77 8.77
N GLU A 263 -16.91 -33.49 8.42
CA GLU A 263 -17.55 -33.07 7.15
C GLU A 263 -16.54 -32.36 6.25
#